data_f0e70f41cd16b2a42fe26b44f9cdbc72
#
_entry.id   f0e70f41cd16b2a42fe26b44f9cdbc72
#
_cell.length_a   1.000
_cell.length_b   1.000
_cell.length_c   1.000
_cell.angle_alpha   90.00
_cell.angle_beta   90.00
_cell.angle_gamma   90.00
#
_symmetry.space_group_name_H-M   'P 1'
#
loop_
_entity.id
_entity.type
_entity.pdbx_description
1 polymer ?
#
loop_
_entity_poly.entity_id
_entity_poly.type
_entity_poly.pdbx_seq_one_letter_code
_entity_poly.pdbx_strand_id
1 'polypeptide(L)'
;MRRFIILSAAALLCIQAVAQNAAEQIKDLLANNRVSISYNYADAEGKELGKGLATVQGHCYKVIESGTTYICDGTTLWTEIPRSKEIYIENGGGPSDIFGHLDSIIDNVTDLVMDGTRVSFKLTMQGIPEPLSCKATILRKTDFSEDLKDFRLDMVKYDRLWTITDLR
;
A
#
# COMPACT_ATOMS: atom_id res chain seq x y z
N MET A 1 -40.56 21.83 -0.05
CA MET A 1 -39.08 22.02 -0.03
C MET A 1 -38.34 21.35 1.17
N ARG A 2 -38.93 21.20 2.37
CA ARG A 2 -38.25 20.57 3.52
C ARG A 2 -37.98 19.05 3.40
N ARG A 3 -38.73 18.30 2.58
CA ARG A 3 -38.57 16.84 2.44
C ARG A 3 -37.39 16.40 1.56
N PHE A 4 -36.93 17.25 0.64
CA PHE A 4 -35.78 16.95 -0.23
C PHE A 4 -34.42 17.11 0.46
N ILE A 5 -34.34 17.99 1.46
CA ILE A 5 -33.11 18.26 2.22
C ILE A 5 -32.79 17.09 3.17
N ILE A 6 -33.82 16.44 3.71
CA ILE A 6 -33.65 15.29 4.65
C ILE A 6 -33.16 14.05 3.90
N LEU A 7 -33.62 13.81 2.66
CA LEU A 7 -33.14 12.66 1.86
C LEU A 7 -31.68 12.82 1.41
N SER A 8 -31.24 14.02 1.08
CA SER A 8 -29.83 14.29 0.73
C SER A 8 -28.88 14.14 1.93
N ALA A 9 -29.30 14.58 3.12
CA ALA A 9 -28.51 14.43 4.34
C ALA A 9 -28.41 12.96 4.79
N ALA A 10 -29.48 12.18 4.68
CA ALA A 10 -29.46 10.75 4.99
C ALA A 10 -28.58 9.94 4.00
N ALA A 11 -28.61 10.29 2.72
CA ALA A 11 -27.75 9.66 1.69
C ALA A 11 -26.27 9.98 1.93
N LEU A 12 -25.91 11.21 2.31
CA LEU A 12 -24.54 11.57 2.69
C LEU A 12 -24.05 10.82 3.95
N LEU A 13 -24.89 10.68 4.95
CA LEU A 13 -24.57 9.93 6.18
C LEU A 13 -24.36 8.44 5.89
N CYS A 14 -25.13 7.84 4.99
CA CYS A 14 -24.96 6.45 4.59
C CYS A 14 -23.64 6.23 3.84
N ILE A 15 -23.23 7.15 2.97
CA ILE A 15 -21.96 7.04 2.22
C ILE A 15 -20.74 7.15 3.17
N GLN A 16 -20.80 8.03 4.15
CA GLN A 16 -19.73 8.16 5.17
C GLN A 16 -19.63 6.91 6.05
N ALA A 17 -20.74 6.33 6.46
CA ALA A 17 -20.76 5.10 7.27
C ALA A 17 -20.22 3.90 6.50
N VAL A 18 -20.46 3.78 5.20
CA VAL A 18 -19.93 2.71 4.34
C VAL A 18 -18.43 2.86 4.15
N ALA A 19 -17.93 4.08 3.93
CA ALA A 19 -16.50 4.34 3.76
C ALA A 19 -15.73 4.09 5.06
N GLN A 20 -16.27 4.49 6.21
CA GLN A 20 -15.67 4.26 7.53
C GLN A 20 -15.61 2.76 7.85
N ASN A 21 -16.65 2.00 7.54
CA ASN A 21 -16.67 0.55 7.69
C ASN A 21 -15.63 -0.14 6.78
N ALA A 22 -15.46 0.32 5.53
CA ALA A 22 -14.46 -0.23 4.61
C ALA A 22 -13.02 0.05 5.11
N ALA A 23 -12.74 1.23 5.65
CA ALA A 23 -11.45 1.57 6.23
C ALA A 23 -11.10 0.69 7.44
N GLU A 24 -12.05 0.48 8.35
CA GLU A 24 -11.89 -0.41 9.50
C GLU A 24 -11.66 -1.87 9.07
N GLN A 25 -12.39 -2.36 8.08
CA GLN A 25 -12.21 -3.70 7.53
C GLN A 25 -10.82 -3.88 6.92
N ILE A 26 -10.30 -2.88 6.21
CA ILE A 26 -8.96 -2.93 5.62
C ILE A 26 -7.90 -2.89 6.72
N LYS A 27 -8.03 -2.02 7.73
CA LYS A 27 -7.12 -1.96 8.88
C LYS A 27 -7.07 -3.30 9.61
N ASP A 28 -8.22 -3.88 9.93
CA ASP A 28 -8.31 -5.20 10.57
C ASP A 28 -7.71 -6.32 9.71
N LEU A 29 -7.99 -6.29 8.41
CA LEU A 29 -7.43 -7.24 7.45
C LEU A 29 -5.90 -7.22 7.46
N LEU A 30 -5.29 -6.04 7.38
CA LEU A 30 -3.83 -5.87 7.32
C LEU A 30 -3.16 -6.13 8.67
N ALA A 31 -3.82 -5.80 9.79
CA ALA A 31 -3.29 -6.00 11.13
C ALA A 31 -3.24 -7.49 11.55
N ASN A 32 -4.21 -8.28 11.09
CA ASN A 32 -4.40 -9.65 11.58
C ASN A 32 -4.06 -10.74 10.56
N ASN A 33 -3.68 -10.36 9.33
CA ASN A 33 -3.45 -11.34 8.27
C ASN A 33 -2.20 -11.00 7.46
N ARG A 34 -1.70 -12.02 6.77
CA ARG A 34 -0.78 -11.85 5.65
C ARG A 34 -1.58 -11.76 4.36
N VAL A 35 -1.50 -10.62 3.69
CA VAL A 35 -2.32 -10.29 2.53
C VAL A 35 -1.43 -10.02 1.31
N SER A 36 -1.73 -10.69 0.21
CA SER A 36 -1.11 -10.38 -1.09
C SER A 36 -2.14 -9.68 -1.98
N ILE A 37 -1.73 -8.58 -2.56
CA ILE A 37 -2.56 -7.70 -3.39
C ILE A 37 -1.87 -7.39 -4.71
N SER A 38 -2.65 -7.26 -5.78
CA SER A 38 -2.24 -6.53 -6.97
C SER A 38 -2.87 -5.15 -6.92
N TYR A 39 -2.16 -4.13 -7.39
CA TYR A 39 -2.68 -2.78 -7.43
C TYR A 39 -2.24 -2.04 -8.68
N ASN A 40 -3.01 -1.02 -9.04
CA ASN A 40 -2.62 -0.01 -10.01
C ASN A 40 -3.18 1.35 -9.59
N TYR A 41 -2.54 2.41 -10.08
CA TYR A 41 -3.01 3.77 -9.87
C TYR A 41 -2.86 4.60 -11.15
N ALA A 42 -3.74 5.57 -11.27
CA ALA A 42 -3.88 6.44 -12.45
C ALA A 42 -4.07 7.90 -12.03
N ASP A 43 -3.73 8.81 -12.92
CA ASP A 43 -4.03 10.23 -12.76
C ASP A 43 -5.54 10.55 -12.93
N ALA A 44 -5.89 11.84 -12.85
CA ALA A 44 -7.26 12.30 -12.99
C ALA A 44 -7.85 12.05 -14.39
N GLU A 45 -7.02 11.99 -15.42
CA GLU A 45 -7.40 11.68 -16.79
C GLU A 45 -7.55 10.18 -17.04
N GLY A 46 -7.21 9.33 -16.06
CA GLY A 46 -7.29 7.88 -16.15
C GLY A 46 -6.06 7.20 -16.78
N LYS A 47 -4.98 7.94 -17.00
CA LYS A 47 -3.72 7.38 -17.48
C LYS A 47 -3.05 6.61 -16.37
N GLU A 48 -2.76 5.30 -16.59
CA GLU A 48 -2.02 4.47 -15.65
C GLU A 48 -0.62 5.05 -15.40
N LEU A 49 -0.30 5.34 -14.15
CA LEU A 49 1.00 5.85 -13.70
C LEU A 49 1.86 4.73 -13.12
N GLY A 50 1.25 3.72 -12.53
CA GLY A 50 1.98 2.58 -11.98
C GLY A 50 1.08 1.41 -11.61
N LYS A 51 1.72 0.25 -11.43
CA LYS A 51 1.11 -0.99 -10.97
C LYS A 51 2.13 -1.89 -10.31
N GLY A 52 1.67 -2.72 -9.40
CA GLY A 52 2.55 -3.60 -8.66
C GLY A 52 1.84 -4.76 -7.98
N LEU A 53 2.67 -5.51 -7.30
CA LEU A 53 2.26 -6.58 -6.38
C LEU A 53 2.81 -6.25 -5.00
N ALA A 54 1.99 -6.39 -3.98
CA ALA A 54 2.41 -6.22 -2.60
C ALA A 54 1.99 -7.44 -1.76
N THR A 55 2.84 -7.81 -0.82
CA THR A 55 2.49 -8.71 0.29
C THR A 55 2.76 -7.96 1.57
N VAL A 56 1.77 -7.89 2.44
CA VAL A 56 1.82 -7.10 3.69
C VAL A 56 1.45 -8.00 4.86
N GLN A 57 2.12 -7.82 5.98
CA GLN A 57 1.83 -8.47 7.26
C GLN A 57 2.26 -7.56 8.41
N GLY A 58 1.32 -6.87 9.05
CA GLY A 58 1.63 -5.83 10.04
C GLY A 58 2.53 -4.74 9.45
N HIS A 59 3.69 -4.51 10.06
CA HIS A 59 4.69 -3.56 9.57
C HIS A 59 5.69 -4.16 8.57
N CYS A 60 5.54 -5.46 8.24
CA CYS A 60 6.38 -6.14 7.26
C CYS A 60 5.72 -6.10 5.90
N TYR A 61 6.49 -5.82 4.85
CA TYR A 61 5.98 -5.83 3.49
C TYR A 61 7.03 -6.20 2.45
N LYS A 62 6.54 -6.68 1.31
CA LYS A 62 7.30 -6.82 0.08
C LYS A 62 6.47 -6.26 -1.06
N VAL A 63 7.02 -5.28 -1.77
CA VAL A 63 6.37 -4.63 -2.92
C VAL A 63 7.25 -4.77 -4.14
N ILE A 64 6.66 -5.12 -5.26
CA ILE A 64 7.33 -5.20 -6.57
C ILE A 64 6.59 -4.24 -7.50
N GLU A 65 7.26 -3.18 -7.91
CA GLU A 65 6.71 -2.17 -8.78
C GLU A 65 7.77 -1.70 -9.80
N SER A 66 7.41 -1.65 -11.07
CA SER A 66 8.26 -1.12 -12.14
C SER A 66 9.68 -1.70 -12.19
N GLY A 67 9.84 -2.97 -11.78
CA GLY A 67 11.13 -3.66 -11.74
C GLY A 67 12.00 -3.35 -10.52
N THR A 68 11.49 -2.59 -9.55
CA THR A 68 12.10 -2.37 -8.24
C THR A 68 11.37 -3.23 -7.20
N THR A 69 12.12 -3.78 -6.25
CA THR A 69 11.58 -4.52 -5.13
C THR A 69 11.88 -3.78 -3.83
N TYR A 70 10.84 -3.49 -3.07
CA TYR A 70 10.92 -2.92 -1.72
C TYR A 70 10.59 -4.04 -0.72
N ILE A 71 11.46 -4.26 0.26
CA ILE A 71 11.28 -5.29 1.28
C ILE A 71 11.52 -4.64 2.63
N CYS A 72 10.59 -4.82 3.57
CA CYS A 72 10.74 -4.32 4.94
C CYS A 72 10.35 -5.41 5.94
N ASP A 73 11.19 -5.64 6.94
CA ASP A 73 10.91 -6.58 8.04
C ASP A 73 10.35 -5.89 9.30
N GLY A 74 9.91 -4.64 9.13
CA GLY A 74 9.40 -3.79 10.22
C GLY A 74 10.49 -2.93 10.89
N THR A 75 11.76 -3.16 10.59
CA THR A 75 12.90 -2.41 11.15
C THR A 75 13.88 -1.93 10.09
N THR A 76 14.08 -2.72 9.06
CA THR A 76 14.99 -2.43 7.95
C THR A 76 14.23 -2.46 6.64
N LEU A 77 14.42 -1.44 5.83
CA LEU A 77 13.94 -1.35 4.46
C LEU A 77 15.08 -1.63 3.48
N TRP A 78 14.90 -2.58 2.60
CA TRP A 78 15.76 -2.84 1.45
C TRP A 78 15.06 -2.43 0.17
N THR A 79 15.73 -1.63 -0.64
CA THR A 79 15.30 -1.28 -2.00
C THR A 79 16.24 -1.93 -2.99
N GLU A 80 15.75 -2.92 -3.71
CA GLU A 80 16.49 -3.65 -4.74
C GLU A 80 16.13 -3.13 -6.12
N ILE A 81 17.12 -2.68 -6.89
CA ILE A 81 16.98 -2.16 -8.26
C ILE A 81 17.80 -3.03 -9.20
N PRO A 82 17.24 -4.13 -9.74
CA PRO A 82 17.98 -5.10 -10.56
C PRO A 82 18.59 -4.51 -11.83
N ARG A 83 17.94 -3.51 -12.42
CA ARG A 83 18.39 -2.87 -13.66
C ARG A 83 19.76 -2.20 -13.51
N SER A 84 20.00 -1.51 -12.38
CA SER A 84 21.27 -0.87 -12.07
C SER A 84 22.18 -1.71 -11.19
N LYS A 85 21.69 -2.87 -10.68
CA LYS A 85 22.36 -3.72 -9.68
C LYS A 85 22.71 -2.96 -8.40
N GLU A 86 21.73 -2.26 -7.86
CA GLU A 86 21.86 -1.46 -6.65
C GLU A 86 20.93 -1.99 -5.57
N ILE A 87 21.41 -1.94 -4.33
CA ILE A 87 20.63 -2.20 -3.13
C ILE A 87 20.87 -1.04 -2.17
N TYR A 88 19.80 -0.43 -1.71
CA TYR A 88 19.79 0.55 -0.63
C TYR A 88 19.23 -0.10 0.62
N ILE A 89 19.88 0.18 1.76
CA ILE A 89 19.46 -0.32 3.08
C ILE A 89 19.19 0.91 3.95
N GLU A 90 17.98 1.02 4.45
CA GLU A 90 17.50 2.15 5.24
C GLU A 90 16.79 1.66 6.49
N ASN A 91 16.55 2.55 7.45
CA ASN A 91 15.69 2.22 8.59
C ASN A 91 14.23 2.14 8.11
N GLY A 92 13.54 1.09 8.49
CA GLY A 92 12.09 0.98 8.32
C GLY A 92 11.37 2.07 9.12
N GLY A 93 10.24 2.56 8.59
CA GLY A 93 9.51 3.70 9.18
C GLY A 93 10.15 5.07 8.93
N GLY A 94 11.24 5.14 8.14
CA GLY A 94 11.84 6.40 7.70
C GLY A 94 10.99 7.12 6.63
N PRO A 95 11.38 8.36 6.22
CA PRO A 95 10.61 9.16 5.26
C PRO A 95 10.44 8.52 3.88
N SER A 96 11.36 7.63 3.48
CA SER A 96 11.31 6.87 2.24
C SER A 96 10.42 5.61 2.31
N ASP A 97 10.01 5.23 3.51
CA ASP A 97 9.18 4.06 3.76
C ASP A 97 7.68 4.37 3.59
N ILE A 98 7.24 4.50 2.35
CA ILE A 98 5.84 4.82 2.01
C ILE A 98 4.88 3.77 2.58
N PHE A 99 5.26 2.50 2.57
CA PHE A 99 4.40 1.40 3.03
C PHE A 99 4.44 1.19 4.55
N GLY A 100 5.47 1.65 5.24
CA GLY A 100 5.55 1.65 6.70
C GLY A 100 4.58 2.61 7.37
N HIS A 101 4.00 3.55 6.60
CA HIS A 101 3.06 4.56 7.05
C HIS A 101 1.61 4.33 6.56
N LEU A 102 1.19 3.07 6.39
CA LEU A 102 -0.14 2.74 5.88
C LEU A 102 -1.27 3.40 6.69
N ASP A 103 -1.13 3.56 8.00
CA ASP A 103 -2.13 4.25 8.83
C ASP A 103 -2.30 5.71 8.41
N SER A 104 -1.20 6.42 8.14
CA SER A 104 -1.25 7.80 7.67
C SER A 104 -1.69 7.92 6.19
N ILE A 105 -1.48 6.89 5.38
CA ILE A 105 -2.01 6.85 4.01
C ILE A 105 -3.54 6.76 4.04
N ILE A 106 -4.11 5.95 4.93
CA ILE A 106 -5.56 5.79 5.04
C ILE A 106 -6.25 7.12 5.38
N ASP A 107 -5.61 8.00 6.14
CA ASP A 107 -6.15 9.32 6.46
C ASP A 107 -6.23 10.26 5.25
N ASN A 108 -5.47 9.98 4.18
CA ASN A 108 -5.47 10.72 2.91
C ASN A 108 -6.31 10.03 1.80
N VAL A 109 -7.05 8.98 2.17
CA VAL A 109 -7.91 8.22 1.28
C VAL A 109 -9.33 8.78 1.29
N THR A 110 -9.90 8.96 0.11
CA THR A 110 -11.32 9.31 -0.09
C THR A 110 -11.96 8.32 -1.06
N ASP A 111 -13.29 8.32 -1.14
CA ASP A 111 -14.08 7.48 -2.03
C ASP A 111 -13.74 5.98 -1.90
N LEU A 112 -13.41 5.53 -0.67
CA LEU A 112 -13.03 4.16 -0.40
C LEU A 112 -14.23 3.22 -0.52
N VAL A 113 -14.13 2.26 -1.42
CA VAL A 113 -15.11 1.21 -1.65
C VAL A 113 -14.42 -0.15 -1.63
N MET A 114 -15.00 -1.08 -0.88
CA MET A 114 -14.58 -2.49 -0.87
C MET A 114 -15.74 -3.36 -1.32
N ASP A 115 -15.53 -4.13 -2.40
CA ASP A 115 -16.48 -5.09 -2.96
C ASP A 115 -15.82 -6.47 -3.06
N GLY A 116 -16.07 -7.31 -2.08
CA GLY A 116 -15.41 -8.60 -1.95
C GLY A 116 -13.90 -8.46 -1.82
N THR A 117 -13.16 -8.87 -2.85
CA THR A 117 -11.70 -8.77 -2.90
C THR A 117 -11.19 -7.52 -3.61
N ARG A 118 -12.09 -6.69 -4.16
CA ARG A 118 -11.72 -5.48 -4.90
C ARG A 118 -11.83 -4.26 -4.00
N VAL A 119 -10.83 -3.42 -4.05
CA VAL A 119 -10.78 -2.16 -3.32
C VAL A 119 -10.51 -1.05 -4.32
N SER A 120 -11.26 0.04 -4.23
CA SER A 120 -11.01 1.25 -5.01
C SER A 120 -11.08 2.47 -4.11
N PHE A 121 -10.22 3.46 -4.37
CA PHE A 121 -10.15 4.68 -3.57
C PHE A 121 -9.43 5.78 -4.35
N LYS A 122 -9.52 7.01 -3.85
CA LYS A 122 -8.68 8.12 -4.26
C LYS A 122 -7.65 8.42 -3.19
N LEU A 123 -6.42 8.68 -3.59
CA LEU A 123 -5.31 8.99 -2.71
C LEU A 123 -4.77 10.39 -3.00
N THR A 124 -4.79 11.26 -2.00
CA THR A 124 -4.15 12.58 -2.08
C THR A 124 -2.70 12.46 -1.59
N MET A 125 -1.74 12.89 -2.40
CA MET A 125 -0.33 12.87 -2.05
C MET A 125 0.26 14.28 -2.10
N GLN A 126 1.16 14.57 -1.16
CA GLN A 126 1.86 15.86 -1.13
C GLN A 126 2.68 16.06 -2.43
N GLY A 127 2.53 17.19 -3.07
CA GLY A 127 3.23 17.51 -4.32
C GLY A 127 2.54 17.01 -5.58
N ILE A 128 1.45 16.26 -5.48
CA ILE A 128 0.60 15.87 -6.60
C ILE A 128 -0.71 16.67 -6.49
N PRO A 129 -1.02 17.57 -7.47
CA PRO A 129 -2.13 18.49 -7.35
C PRO A 129 -3.51 17.82 -7.38
N GLU A 130 -3.64 16.69 -8.09
CA GLU A 130 -4.90 15.97 -8.24
C GLU A 130 -4.83 14.59 -7.56
N PRO A 131 -5.91 14.13 -6.91
CA PRO A 131 -5.93 12.83 -6.30
C PRO A 131 -5.74 11.69 -7.31
N LEU A 132 -4.93 10.71 -6.96
CA LEU A 132 -4.73 9.50 -7.75
C LEU A 132 -5.92 8.54 -7.59
N SER A 133 -6.38 7.96 -8.69
CA SER A 133 -7.37 6.88 -8.69
C SER A 133 -6.65 5.54 -8.49
N CYS A 134 -6.87 4.90 -7.35
CA CYS A 134 -6.22 3.64 -6.97
C CYS A 134 -7.22 2.47 -7.03
N LYS A 135 -6.75 1.33 -7.52
CA LYS A 135 -7.49 0.06 -7.51
C LYS A 135 -6.59 -1.03 -7.00
N ALA A 136 -7.11 -1.86 -6.13
CA ALA A 136 -6.41 -3.03 -5.60
C ALA A 136 -7.31 -4.26 -5.64
N THR A 137 -6.69 -5.44 -5.76
CA THR A 137 -7.38 -6.73 -5.67
C THR A 137 -6.63 -7.61 -4.69
N ILE A 138 -7.33 -8.13 -3.69
CA ILE A 138 -6.79 -9.10 -2.74
C ILE A 138 -6.68 -10.44 -3.47
N LEU A 139 -5.45 -10.89 -3.70
CA LEU A 139 -5.14 -12.15 -4.39
C LEU A 139 -5.12 -13.32 -3.44
N ARG A 140 -4.64 -13.10 -2.21
CA ARG A 140 -4.48 -14.12 -1.18
C ARG A 140 -4.56 -13.49 0.20
N LYS A 141 -5.22 -14.20 1.09
CA LYS A 141 -5.27 -13.93 2.53
C LYS A 141 -4.88 -15.21 3.26
N THR A 142 -3.96 -15.13 4.20
CA THR A 142 -3.55 -16.22 5.09
C THR A 142 -3.40 -15.69 6.51
N ASP A 143 -3.37 -16.57 7.47
CA ASP A 143 -3.11 -16.20 8.84
C ASP A 143 -1.74 -15.54 8.99
N PHE A 144 -1.59 -14.74 10.02
CA PHE A 144 -0.34 -14.13 10.41
C PHE A 144 0.73 -15.21 10.65
N SER A 145 1.94 -15.00 10.15
CA SER A 145 3.03 -15.96 10.26
C SER A 145 4.23 -15.35 11.00
N GLU A 146 4.81 -16.09 11.94
CA GLU A 146 6.06 -15.68 12.58
C GLU A 146 7.28 -15.81 11.65
N ASP A 147 7.16 -16.59 10.56
CA ASP A 147 8.22 -16.72 9.55
C ASP A 147 8.25 -15.50 8.64
N LEU A 148 9.20 -14.62 8.89
CA LEU A 148 9.41 -13.35 8.15
C LEU A 148 10.46 -13.46 7.02
N LYS A 149 10.87 -14.67 6.63
CA LYS A 149 11.91 -14.84 5.58
C LYS A 149 11.56 -14.15 4.24
N ASP A 150 10.27 -14.04 3.90
CA ASP A 150 9.84 -13.39 2.67
C ASP A 150 9.90 -11.85 2.76
N PHE A 151 10.07 -11.32 3.98
CA PHE A 151 10.21 -9.89 4.27
C PHE A 151 11.66 -9.50 4.60
N ARG A 152 12.63 -10.33 4.21
CA ARG A 152 14.06 -10.06 4.35
C ARG A 152 14.78 -10.29 3.03
N LEU A 153 15.72 -9.42 2.75
CA LEU A 153 16.57 -9.60 1.59
C LEU A 153 17.68 -10.59 1.92
N ASP A 154 17.78 -11.67 1.13
CA ASP A 154 18.87 -12.63 1.27
C ASP A 154 20.13 -12.10 0.58
N MET A 155 20.99 -11.43 1.35
CA MET A 155 22.20 -10.77 0.88
C MET A 155 23.22 -11.75 0.26
N VAL A 156 23.13 -13.05 0.56
CA VAL A 156 24.04 -14.07 -0.01
C VAL A 156 23.86 -14.23 -1.52
N LYS A 157 22.70 -13.86 -2.06
CA LYS A 157 22.38 -13.96 -3.50
C LYS A 157 23.08 -12.92 -4.37
N TYR A 158 23.68 -11.88 -3.76
CA TYR A 158 24.24 -10.76 -4.49
C TYR A 158 25.77 -10.89 -4.59
N ASP A 159 26.25 -10.85 -5.82
CA ASP A 159 27.67 -10.94 -6.13
C ASP A 159 28.36 -9.57 -6.06
N ARG A 160 29.68 -9.56 -6.38
CA ARG A 160 30.51 -8.35 -6.36
C ARG A 160 30.11 -7.27 -7.40
N LEU A 161 29.17 -7.61 -8.29
CA LEU A 161 28.70 -6.66 -9.31
C LEU A 161 27.56 -5.78 -8.79
N TRP A 162 27.04 -6.06 -7.60
CA TRP A 162 26.02 -5.25 -6.97
C TRP A 162 26.62 -4.17 -6.08
N THR A 163 26.12 -2.97 -6.22
CA THR A 163 26.43 -1.85 -5.32
C THR A 163 25.47 -1.87 -4.15
N ILE A 164 26.00 -1.99 -2.95
CA ILE A 164 25.22 -2.00 -1.72
C ILE A 164 25.52 -0.72 -0.96
N THR A 165 24.49 0.09 -0.72
CA THR A 165 24.58 1.35 0.02
C THR A 165 23.77 1.25 1.30
N ASP A 166 24.46 1.25 2.45
CA ASP A 166 23.82 1.26 3.77
C ASP A 166 23.71 2.73 4.26
N LEU A 167 22.47 3.18 4.45
CA LEU A 167 22.12 4.55 4.85
C LEU A 167 21.61 4.63 6.30
N ARG A 168 21.73 3.55 7.07
CA ARG A 168 21.26 3.50 8.46
C ARG A 168 22.17 4.21 9.44
#